data_4e339887b4f4c668f2e26c3eb6c03f1f
#
_entry.id   4e339887b4f4c668f2e26c3eb6c03f1f
#
_cell.length_a   1.000
_cell.length_b   1.000
_cell.length_c   1.000
_cell.angle_alpha   90.00
_cell.angle_beta   90.00
_cell.angle_gamma   90.00
#
_symmetry.space_group_name_H-M   'P 1'
#
loop_
_entity.id
_entity.type
_entity.pdbx_description
1 polymer ?
#
loop_
_entity_poly.entity_id
_entity_poly.type
_entity_poly.pdbx_seq_one_letter_code
_entity_poly.pdbx_strand_id
1 'polypeptide(L)'
;MTGFDATEVRRLRTEEQLSVREIRARTGLGRNRIYELLRGTLVPDRVRRPRAKDDLRAEAVALRSSGRPVPEIARQLGVSRSTAYLWVRHLPLERDPEEERQRRRAHSKAMAEARWADHRRARDEAQRQARAVAGRLVGQLDERDLLILGAAIYWCEGTKSKPWRRDDHLQFVNSDPGLHALFLRFLEVCGVDRTVPTYRVSIHETADPEVAAEWWAAELGVPRERFRRATLKKHRSSTVRRNAGDEYKGCLVINVPRSRELYWRIEGMIAELFRSAAEHTSAV
;
A
#
# COMPACT_ATOMS: atom_id res chain seq x y z
N MET A 1 62.62 60.19 21.55
CA MET A 1 61.33 59.51 21.18
C MET A 1 61.48 58.05 21.58
N THR A 2 60.96 57.66 22.75
CA THR A 2 60.99 56.31 23.27
C THR A 2 60.05 55.42 22.40
N GLY A 3 60.64 54.58 21.57
CA GLY A 3 59.88 53.67 20.73
C GLY A 3 59.25 52.59 21.63
N PHE A 4 57.90 52.46 21.61
CA PHE A 4 57.18 51.36 22.22
C PHE A 4 57.67 50.05 21.60
N ASP A 5 58.20 49.17 22.43
CA ASP A 5 58.68 47.85 21.99
C ASP A 5 57.54 46.79 22.01
N ALA A 6 57.82 45.58 21.55
CA ALA A 6 56.85 44.50 21.47
C ALA A 6 56.32 44.09 22.85
N THR A 7 57.14 44.20 23.88
CA THR A 7 56.80 43.81 25.26
C THR A 7 55.74 44.77 25.80
N GLU A 8 55.91 46.05 25.62
CA GLU A 8 54.98 47.04 26.08
C GLU A 8 53.64 46.98 25.33
N VAL A 9 53.65 46.79 24.02
CA VAL A 9 52.41 46.62 23.23
C VAL A 9 51.63 45.37 23.64
N ARG A 10 52.32 44.29 23.95
CA ARG A 10 51.69 43.09 24.48
C ARG A 10 51.17 43.30 25.88
N ARG A 11 51.90 43.96 26.76
CA ARG A 11 51.44 44.31 28.12
C ARG A 11 50.15 45.13 28.08
N LEU A 12 50.09 46.18 27.25
CA LEU A 12 48.86 46.96 27.02
C LEU A 12 47.67 46.09 26.56
N ARG A 13 47.95 45.06 25.80
CA ARG A 13 46.96 44.14 25.27
C ARG A 13 46.49 43.14 26.32
N THR A 14 47.38 42.52 27.08
CA THR A 14 47.06 41.41 28.02
C THR A 14 46.70 41.89 29.40
N GLU A 15 47.44 42.84 29.97
CA GLU A 15 47.21 43.35 31.31
C GLU A 15 46.16 44.48 31.37
N GLU A 16 46.32 45.46 30.49
CA GLU A 16 45.38 46.59 30.47
C GLU A 16 44.16 46.33 29.56
N GLN A 17 44.12 45.16 28.91
CA GLN A 17 42.97 44.71 28.12
C GLN A 17 42.55 45.72 27.00
N LEU A 18 43.53 46.48 26.45
CA LEU A 18 43.25 47.53 25.47
C LEU A 18 42.95 46.97 24.09
N SER A 19 42.01 47.57 23.35
CA SER A 19 41.78 47.27 21.94
C SER A 19 42.93 47.83 21.06
N VAL A 20 43.07 47.31 19.84
CA VAL A 20 44.04 47.82 18.86
C VAL A 20 43.88 49.31 18.60
N ARG A 21 42.63 49.84 18.69
CA ARG A 21 42.31 51.26 18.53
C ARG A 21 42.88 52.05 19.71
N GLU A 22 42.71 51.56 20.92
CA GLU A 22 43.20 52.24 22.14
C GLU A 22 44.73 52.18 22.22
N ILE A 23 45.34 51.01 21.86
CA ILE A 23 46.79 50.86 21.75
C ILE A 23 47.35 51.87 20.74
N ARG A 24 46.71 51.97 19.57
CA ARG A 24 47.10 52.93 18.54
C ARG A 24 47.05 54.39 19.04
N ALA A 25 45.98 54.75 19.71
CA ALA A 25 45.82 56.11 20.28
C ALA A 25 46.91 56.41 21.33
N ARG A 26 47.32 55.43 22.12
CA ARG A 26 48.31 55.59 23.18
C ARG A 26 49.77 55.55 22.70
N THR A 27 50.06 54.79 21.69
CA THR A 27 51.46 54.54 21.22
C THR A 27 51.82 55.32 19.95
N GLY A 28 50.82 55.80 19.19
CA GLY A 28 51.03 56.41 17.87
C GLY A 28 51.43 55.47 16.78
N LEU A 29 51.53 54.13 17.06
CA LEU A 29 51.98 53.14 16.09
C LEU A 29 50.91 52.88 15.02
N GLY A 30 51.37 52.58 13.80
CA GLY A 30 50.46 52.18 12.71
C GLY A 30 49.73 50.86 13.03
N ARG A 31 48.52 50.71 12.53
CA ARG A 31 47.68 49.50 12.76
C ARG A 31 48.36 48.22 12.39
N ASN A 32 49.02 48.16 11.24
CA ASN A 32 49.74 46.94 10.76
C ASN A 32 50.90 46.60 11.71
N ARG A 33 51.63 47.57 12.19
CA ARG A 33 52.72 47.38 13.15
C ARG A 33 52.21 46.83 14.47
N ILE A 34 51.09 47.29 14.97
CA ILE A 34 50.47 46.78 16.21
C ILE A 34 50.06 45.31 16.01
N TYR A 35 49.42 44.95 14.88
CA TYR A 35 49.07 43.55 14.61
C TYR A 35 50.27 42.61 14.52
N GLU A 36 51.35 43.11 13.93
CA GLU A 36 52.61 42.38 13.85
C GLU A 36 53.19 42.07 15.23
N LEU A 37 53.24 43.11 16.10
CA LEU A 37 53.74 42.99 17.47
C LEU A 37 52.82 42.14 18.38
N LEU A 38 51.52 42.09 18.09
CA LEU A 38 50.53 41.28 18.80
C LEU A 38 50.39 39.88 18.23
N ARG A 39 51.18 39.47 17.25
CA ARG A 39 51.08 38.11 16.66
C ARG A 39 51.27 37.05 17.74
N GLY A 40 50.27 36.13 17.90
CA GLY A 40 50.23 35.09 18.92
C GLY A 40 49.68 35.57 20.29
N THR A 41 49.32 36.85 20.45
CA THR A 41 48.67 37.34 21.70
C THR A 41 47.15 37.17 21.62
N LEU A 42 46.55 36.60 22.69
CA LEU A 42 45.08 36.40 22.76
C LEU A 42 44.34 37.74 22.75
N VAL A 43 43.17 37.77 22.11
CA VAL A 43 42.27 38.93 22.13
C VAL A 43 41.64 39.02 23.51
N PRO A 44 41.74 40.19 24.21
CA PRO A 44 41.09 40.39 25.53
C PRO A 44 39.61 40.15 25.48
N ASP A 45 39.05 39.50 26.53
CA ASP A 45 37.64 39.20 26.60
C ASP A 45 36.74 40.44 26.55
N ARG A 46 37.19 41.57 27.17
CA ARG A 46 36.49 42.90 27.13
C ARG A 46 36.30 43.43 25.70
N VAL A 47 37.16 43.04 24.76
CA VAL A 47 37.12 43.56 23.37
C VAL A 47 36.49 42.53 22.42
N ARG A 48 36.19 41.34 22.91
CA ARG A 48 35.54 40.30 22.14
C ARG A 48 34.06 40.68 22.01
N ARG A 49 33.65 41.08 20.82
CA ARG A 49 32.22 41.30 20.54
C ARG A 49 31.46 40.02 20.70
N PRO A 50 30.40 39.95 21.53
CA PRO A 50 29.51 38.82 21.54
C PRO A 50 29.03 38.60 20.11
N ARG A 51 29.06 37.37 19.65
CA ARG A 51 28.49 37.04 18.33
C ARG A 51 26.97 37.23 18.48
N ALA A 52 26.33 37.85 17.49
CA ALA A 52 24.91 38.22 17.52
C ALA A 52 23.95 37.04 17.78
N LYS A 53 24.47 35.79 17.92
CA LYS A 53 23.69 34.58 18.16
C LYS A 53 24.30 33.68 19.25
N ASP A 54 25.14 34.22 20.13
CA ASP A 54 25.79 33.43 21.18
C ASP A 54 24.74 32.83 22.16
N ASP A 55 23.69 33.56 22.48
CA ASP A 55 22.57 33.09 23.33
C ASP A 55 21.84 31.91 22.66
N LEU A 56 21.50 32.03 21.36
CA LEU A 56 20.88 30.96 20.57
C LEU A 56 21.78 29.73 20.45
N ARG A 57 23.10 29.93 20.43
CA ARG A 57 24.06 28.82 20.41
C ARG A 57 24.04 28.06 21.75
N ALA A 58 24.00 28.77 22.87
CA ALA A 58 23.92 28.18 24.20
C ALA A 58 22.63 27.35 24.34
N GLU A 59 21.52 27.92 23.88
CA GLU A 59 20.22 27.23 23.85
C GLU A 59 20.23 26.01 22.93
N ALA A 60 20.87 26.09 21.76
CA ALA A 60 21.04 24.94 20.87
C ALA A 60 21.80 23.80 21.52
N VAL A 61 22.86 24.10 22.29
CA VAL A 61 23.62 23.12 23.07
C VAL A 61 22.75 22.48 24.13
N ALA A 62 21.98 23.26 24.90
CA ALA A 62 21.06 22.74 25.90
C ALA A 62 20.00 21.81 25.32
N LEU A 63 19.38 22.21 24.20
CA LEU A 63 18.42 21.38 23.46
C LEU A 63 19.07 20.08 22.95
N ARG A 64 20.32 20.14 22.50
CA ARG A 64 21.04 18.95 22.04
C ARG A 64 21.32 17.98 23.19
N SER A 65 21.74 18.50 24.33
CA SER A 65 21.97 17.71 25.55
C SER A 65 20.70 17.06 26.09
N SER A 66 19.52 17.66 25.82
CA SER A 66 18.21 17.05 26.12
C SER A 66 17.73 16.06 25.05
N GLY A 67 18.58 15.68 24.09
CA GLY A 67 18.26 14.66 23.07
C GLY A 67 17.58 15.19 21.81
N ARG A 68 17.45 16.50 21.61
CA ARG A 68 16.80 17.04 20.42
C ARG A 68 17.65 16.91 19.16
N PRO A 69 17.06 16.49 18.01
CA PRO A 69 17.77 16.40 16.74
C PRO A 69 17.98 17.77 16.10
N VAL A 70 19.03 17.90 15.28
CA VAL A 70 19.38 19.15 14.58
C VAL A 70 18.20 19.81 13.84
N PRO A 71 17.35 19.08 13.08
CA PRO A 71 16.20 19.70 12.40
C PRO A 71 15.18 20.35 13.35
N GLU A 72 15.00 19.79 14.52
CA GLU A 72 14.08 20.30 15.54
C GLU A 72 14.66 21.53 16.22
N ILE A 73 15.94 21.49 16.60
CA ILE A 73 16.69 22.63 17.14
C ILE A 73 16.65 23.80 16.15
N ALA A 74 16.91 23.54 14.87
CA ALA A 74 16.87 24.58 13.83
C ALA A 74 15.51 25.26 13.72
N ARG A 75 14.43 24.47 13.81
CA ARG A 75 13.04 24.96 13.75
C ARG A 75 12.70 25.79 14.99
N GLN A 76 13.03 25.28 16.17
CA GLN A 76 12.71 25.93 17.45
C GLN A 76 13.42 27.26 17.61
N LEU A 77 14.70 27.34 17.19
CA LEU A 77 15.52 28.56 17.31
C LEU A 77 15.43 29.49 16.09
N GLY A 78 14.65 29.15 15.07
CA GLY A 78 14.52 29.95 13.86
C GLY A 78 15.82 30.12 13.07
N VAL A 79 16.72 29.13 13.10
CA VAL A 79 18.01 29.16 12.39
C VAL A 79 18.09 28.08 11.29
N SER A 80 19.04 28.26 10.38
CA SER A 80 19.27 27.24 9.35
C SER A 80 19.78 25.92 9.97
N ARG A 81 19.45 24.78 9.33
CA ARG A 81 19.95 23.47 9.75
C ARG A 81 21.48 23.42 9.81
N SER A 82 22.14 24.08 8.87
CA SER A 82 23.60 24.16 8.83
C SER A 82 24.15 24.91 10.04
N THR A 83 23.51 26.02 10.44
CA THR A 83 23.88 26.80 11.62
C THR A 83 23.70 25.96 12.89
N ALA A 84 22.53 25.36 13.07
CA ALA A 84 22.28 24.48 14.22
C ALA A 84 23.27 23.32 14.27
N TYR A 85 23.55 22.65 13.13
CA TYR A 85 24.53 21.58 13.06
C TYR A 85 25.92 22.01 13.50
N LEU A 86 26.42 23.14 12.99
CA LEU A 86 27.75 23.67 13.36
C LEU A 86 27.88 23.94 14.87
N TRP A 87 26.78 24.35 15.51
CA TRP A 87 26.79 24.64 16.95
C TRP A 87 26.85 23.37 17.81
N VAL A 88 26.19 22.28 17.35
CA VAL A 88 26.02 21.08 18.17
C VAL A 88 26.73 19.84 17.63
N ARG A 89 27.51 19.94 16.55
CA ARG A 89 28.21 18.79 15.92
C ARG A 89 29.17 18.04 16.85
N HIS A 90 29.67 18.72 17.87
CA HIS A 90 30.57 18.14 18.89
C HIS A 90 29.83 17.36 19.97
N LEU A 91 28.50 17.43 20.00
CA LEU A 91 27.65 16.72 20.94
C LEU A 91 26.97 15.56 20.21
N PRO A 92 27.41 14.31 20.42
CA PRO A 92 26.76 13.15 19.84
C PRO A 92 25.33 13.06 20.38
N LEU A 93 24.42 12.55 19.56
CA LEU A 93 23.08 12.18 19.99
C LEU A 93 23.10 10.66 20.22
N GLU A 94 23.10 10.27 21.48
CA GLU A 94 22.91 8.86 21.82
C GLU A 94 21.46 8.47 21.46
N ARG A 95 21.33 7.63 20.46
CA ARG A 95 20.06 7.04 20.04
C ARG A 95 20.24 5.56 19.93
N ASP A 96 19.22 4.82 20.30
CA ASP A 96 19.16 3.39 19.97
C ASP A 96 19.23 3.22 18.43
N PRO A 97 20.24 2.50 17.91
CA PRO A 97 20.38 2.26 16.48
C PRO A 97 19.16 1.59 15.88
N GLU A 98 18.40 0.81 16.65
CA GLU A 98 17.20 0.14 16.19
C GLU A 98 16.02 1.10 16.05
N GLU A 99 15.80 1.99 17.01
CA GLU A 99 14.79 3.04 16.91
C GLU A 99 15.05 3.98 15.73
N GLU A 100 16.30 4.35 15.49
CA GLU A 100 16.67 5.19 14.36
C GLU A 100 16.43 4.46 13.03
N ARG A 101 16.73 3.17 12.94
CA ARG A 101 16.43 2.34 11.74
C ARG A 101 14.92 2.26 11.49
N GLN A 102 14.12 2.01 12.54
CA GLN A 102 12.66 1.96 12.44
C GLN A 102 12.08 3.29 11.98
N ARG A 103 12.56 4.40 12.55
CA ARG A 103 12.12 5.75 12.17
C ARG A 103 12.47 6.09 10.72
N ARG A 104 13.67 5.73 10.25
CA ARG A 104 14.07 5.89 8.84
C ARG A 104 13.21 5.05 7.90
N ARG A 105 12.92 3.80 8.26
CA ARG A 105 12.02 2.93 7.49
C ARG A 105 10.61 3.50 7.43
N ALA A 106 10.05 3.93 8.55
CA ALA A 106 8.73 4.56 8.61
C ALA A 106 8.64 5.84 7.75
N HIS A 107 9.65 6.71 7.85
CA HIS A 107 9.74 7.90 7.04
C HIS A 107 9.85 7.59 5.54
N SER A 108 10.73 6.66 5.16
CA SER A 108 10.88 6.23 3.77
C SER A 108 9.58 5.65 3.21
N LYS A 109 8.88 4.81 4.01
CA LYS A 109 7.58 4.25 3.64
C LYS A 109 6.54 5.36 3.45
N ALA A 110 6.42 6.29 4.39
CA ALA A 110 5.47 7.42 4.28
C ALA A 110 5.74 8.29 3.05
N MET A 111 7.01 8.57 2.75
CA MET A 111 7.38 9.34 1.55
C MET A 111 7.08 8.58 0.25
N ALA A 112 7.30 7.26 0.24
CA ALA A 112 6.94 6.42 -0.90
C ALA A 112 5.41 6.37 -1.08
N GLU A 113 4.65 6.17 0.00
CA GLU A 113 3.19 6.19 -0.02
C GLU A 113 2.62 7.52 -0.52
N ALA A 114 3.16 8.65 -0.04
CA ALA A 114 2.75 9.98 -0.49
C ALA A 114 3.02 10.18 -1.99
N ARG A 115 4.21 9.77 -2.48
CA ARG A 115 4.57 9.88 -3.90
C ARG A 115 3.60 9.10 -4.81
N TRP A 116 3.21 7.90 -4.38
CA TRP A 116 2.36 7.02 -5.18
C TRP A 116 0.85 7.23 -4.97
N ALA A 117 0.45 8.04 -3.98
CA ALA A 117 -0.96 8.24 -3.66
C ALA A 117 -1.76 8.81 -4.84
N ASP A 118 -1.23 9.82 -5.52
CA ASP A 118 -1.89 10.45 -6.67
C ASP A 118 -1.97 9.48 -7.86
N HIS A 119 -0.88 8.75 -8.11
CA HIS A 119 -0.85 7.75 -9.18
C HIS A 119 -1.87 6.63 -8.92
N ARG A 120 -1.99 6.15 -7.66
CA ARG A 120 -3.02 5.16 -7.32
C ARG A 120 -4.43 5.70 -7.52
N ARG A 121 -4.71 6.93 -7.07
CA ARG A 121 -6.02 7.58 -7.27
C ARG A 121 -6.37 7.71 -8.76
N ALA A 122 -5.44 8.17 -9.58
CA ALA A 122 -5.64 8.29 -11.02
C ALA A 122 -5.90 6.94 -11.68
N ARG A 123 -5.13 5.90 -11.30
CA ARG A 123 -5.34 4.53 -11.78
C ARG A 123 -6.71 3.98 -11.39
N ASP A 124 -7.10 4.15 -10.13
CA ASP A 124 -8.35 3.61 -9.61
C ASP A 124 -9.56 4.33 -10.26
N GLU A 125 -9.43 5.63 -10.55
CA GLU A 125 -10.43 6.38 -11.30
C GLU A 125 -10.52 5.89 -12.75
N ALA A 126 -9.39 5.75 -13.45
CA ALA A 126 -9.36 5.21 -14.81
C ALA A 126 -9.96 3.79 -14.87
N GLN A 127 -9.69 2.97 -13.87
CA GLN A 127 -10.28 1.63 -13.76
C GLN A 127 -11.81 1.69 -13.57
N ARG A 128 -12.32 2.59 -12.71
CA ARG A 128 -13.76 2.78 -12.54
C ARG A 128 -14.43 3.22 -13.83
N GLN A 129 -13.84 4.18 -14.52
CA GLN A 129 -14.37 4.69 -15.80
C GLN A 129 -14.38 3.59 -16.87
N ALA A 130 -13.29 2.84 -17.02
CA ALA A 130 -13.22 1.74 -17.97
C ALA A 130 -14.27 0.66 -17.68
N ARG A 131 -14.45 0.28 -16.43
CA ARG A 131 -15.50 -0.66 -16.01
C ARG A 131 -16.90 -0.14 -16.29
N ALA A 132 -17.17 1.12 -16.01
CA ALA A 132 -18.47 1.74 -16.29
C ALA A 132 -18.79 1.81 -17.78
N VAL A 133 -17.80 2.12 -18.61
CA VAL A 133 -17.96 2.11 -20.09
C VAL A 133 -18.23 0.69 -20.59
N ALA A 134 -17.42 -0.29 -20.17
CA ALA A 134 -17.60 -1.68 -20.58
C ALA A 134 -18.95 -2.27 -20.10
N GLY A 135 -19.37 -1.95 -18.88
CA GLY A 135 -20.68 -2.39 -18.37
C GLY A 135 -21.85 -1.86 -19.21
N ARG A 136 -21.76 -0.63 -19.73
CA ARG A 136 -22.80 -0.09 -20.63
C ARG A 136 -22.85 -0.79 -22.00
N LEU A 137 -21.73 -1.35 -22.47
CA LEU A 137 -21.71 -2.13 -23.72
C LEU A 137 -22.45 -3.46 -23.58
N VAL A 138 -22.39 -4.07 -22.41
CA VAL A 138 -23.13 -5.32 -22.14
C VAL A 138 -24.64 -5.06 -22.07
N GLY A 139 -25.05 -3.99 -21.39
CA GLY A 139 -26.49 -3.65 -21.25
C GLY A 139 -27.29 -4.69 -20.47
N GLN A 140 -28.57 -4.83 -20.83
CA GLN A 140 -29.46 -5.87 -20.28
C GLN A 140 -29.37 -7.12 -21.14
N LEU A 141 -29.26 -8.28 -20.46
CA LEU A 141 -29.19 -9.59 -21.14
C LEU A 141 -30.60 -10.03 -21.54
N ASP A 142 -30.78 -10.34 -22.81
CA ASP A 142 -31.98 -10.99 -23.33
C ASP A 142 -31.92 -12.53 -23.19
N GLU A 143 -32.98 -13.22 -23.59
CA GLU A 143 -33.05 -14.68 -23.53
C GLU A 143 -31.98 -15.35 -24.39
N ARG A 144 -31.68 -14.80 -25.57
CA ARG A 144 -30.65 -15.33 -26.44
C ARG A 144 -29.25 -15.19 -25.84
N ASP A 145 -28.98 -14.04 -25.23
CA ASP A 145 -27.71 -13.80 -24.50
C ASP A 145 -27.56 -14.81 -23.37
N LEU A 146 -28.61 -15.02 -22.59
CA LEU A 146 -28.63 -15.98 -21.49
C LEU A 146 -28.39 -17.43 -21.95
N LEU A 147 -28.99 -17.83 -23.09
CA LEU A 147 -28.76 -19.17 -23.69
C LEU A 147 -27.28 -19.36 -24.10
N ILE A 148 -26.71 -18.37 -24.79
CA ILE A 148 -25.30 -18.43 -25.24
C ILE A 148 -24.37 -18.43 -24.05
N LEU A 149 -24.52 -17.48 -23.13
CA LEU A 149 -23.67 -17.36 -21.94
C LEU A 149 -23.81 -18.58 -21.03
N GLY A 150 -25.02 -19.02 -20.77
CA GLY A 150 -25.29 -20.18 -19.92
C GLY A 150 -24.68 -21.46 -20.47
N ALA A 151 -24.83 -21.73 -21.77
CA ALA A 151 -24.18 -22.86 -22.43
C ALA A 151 -22.65 -22.76 -22.32
N ALA A 152 -22.07 -21.58 -22.61
CA ALA A 152 -20.63 -21.34 -22.55
C ALA A 152 -20.05 -21.54 -21.16
N ILE A 153 -20.68 -20.94 -20.12
CA ILE A 153 -20.20 -21.12 -18.73
C ILE A 153 -20.35 -22.54 -18.25
N TYR A 154 -21.44 -23.23 -18.64
CA TYR A 154 -21.60 -24.64 -18.33
C TYR A 154 -20.51 -25.48 -19.00
N TRP A 155 -20.14 -25.17 -20.22
CA TRP A 155 -19.04 -25.85 -20.89
C TRP A 155 -17.71 -25.65 -20.18
N CYS A 156 -17.47 -24.51 -19.57
CA CYS A 156 -16.25 -24.25 -18.79
C CYS A 156 -16.26 -24.96 -17.44
N GLU A 157 -17.33 -24.83 -16.65
CA GLU A 157 -17.39 -25.15 -15.22
C GLU A 157 -18.33 -26.32 -14.87
N GLY A 158 -19.15 -26.76 -15.79
CA GLY A 158 -20.08 -27.88 -15.60
C GLY A 158 -19.40 -29.23 -15.75
N THR A 159 -20.04 -30.26 -15.17
CA THR A 159 -19.64 -31.65 -15.38
C THR A 159 -19.94 -32.08 -16.81
N LYS A 160 -19.08 -32.93 -17.37
CA LYS A 160 -19.22 -33.41 -18.74
C LYS A 160 -19.25 -34.95 -18.76
N SER A 161 -20.20 -35.48 -19.50
CA SER A 161 -20.26 -36.91 -19.81
C SER A 161 -18.97 -37.35 -20.56
N LYS A 162 -18.52 -38.55 -20.29
CA LYS A 162 -17.35 -39.14 -20.94
C LYS A 162 -17.73 -40.38 -21.72
N PRO A 163 -17.13 -40.70 -22.88
CA PRO A 163 -17.45 -41.90 -23.66
C PRO A 163 -17.37 -43.19 -22.85
N TRP A 164 -16.41 -43.22 -21.91
CA TRP A 164 -16.18 -44.42 -21.03
C TRP A 164 -16.98 -44.36 -19.71
N ARG A 165 -17.61 -43.22 -19.38
CA ARG A 165 -18.46 -43.04 -18.19
C ARG A 165 -19.54 -42.04 -18.54
N ARG A 166 -20.64 -42.52 -19.08
CA ARG A 166 -21.79 -41.67 -19.45
C ARG A 166 -22.54 -41.26 -18.20
N ASP A 167 -22.60 -39.95 -18.03
CA ASP A 167 -23.30 -39.30 -16.92
C ASP A 167 -23.93 -37.99 -17.42
N ASP A 168 -25.02 -38.21 -18.18
CA ASP A 168 -25.71 -37.13 -18.89
C ASP A 168 -26.67 -36.40 -17.93
N HIS A 169 -26.10 -35.61 -17.01
CA HIS A 169 -26.87 -34.75 -16.09
C HIS A 169 -26.16 -33.42 -15.86
N LEU A 170 -26.95 -32.40 -15.50
CA LEU A 170 -26.42 -31.09 -15.23
C LEU A 170 -25.95 -30.97 -13.78
N GLN A 171 -24.66 -30.74 -13.64
CA GLN A 171 -24.05 -30.33 -12.40
C GLN A 171 -23.09 -29.18 -12.66
N PHE A 172 -23.28 -28.06 -11.95
CA PHE A 172 -22.47 -26.86 -12.06
C PHE A 172 -21.79 -26.57 -10.72
N VAL A 173 -20.48 -26.31 -10.74
CA VAL A 173 -19.70 -26.12 -9.51
C VAL A 173 -18.81 -24.92 -9.65
N ASN A 174 -18.98 -23.93 -8.79
CA ASN A 174 -18.11 -22.76 -8.75
C ASN A 174 -18.09 -22.13 -7.34
N SER A 175 -17.18 -21.18 -7.09
CA SER A 175 -17.12 -20.37 -5.89
C SER A 175 -17.60 -18.93 -6.10
N ASP A 176 -17.89 -18.53 -7.33
CA ASP A 176 -18.35 -17.20 -7.68
C ASP A 176 -19.88 -17.12 -7.72
N PRO A 177 -20.50 -16.28 -6.87
CA PRO A 177 -21.96 -16.16 -6.84
C PRO A 177 -22.55 -15.56 -8.13
N GLY A 178 -21.80 -14.68 -8.82
CA GLY A 178 -22.22 -14.10 -10.10
C GLY A 178 -22.37 -15.16 -11.19
N LEU A 179 -21.43 -16.13 -11.27
CA LEU A 179 -21.54 -17.25 -12.21
C LEU A 179 -22.74 -18.17 -11.86
N HIS A 180 -23.01 -18.39 -10.60
CA HIS A 180 -24.20 -19.16 -10.17
C HIS A 180 -25.50 -18.42 -10.48
N ALA A 181 -25.56 -17.13 -10.25
CA ALA A 181 -26.74 -16.31 -10.60
C ALA A 181 -27.00 -16.35 -12.12
N LEU A 182 -25.96 -16.22 -12.93
CA LEU A 182 -26.06 -16.30 -14.39
C LEU A 182 -26.52 -17.70 -14.84
N PHE A 183 -25.99 -18.76 -14.24
CA PHE A 183 -26.41 -20.13 -14.55
C PHE A 183 -27.86 -20.40 -14.15
N LEU A 184 -28.33 -19.90 -13.01
CA LEU A 184 -29.75 -20.00 -12.61
C LEU A 184 -30.67 -19.25 -13.59
N ARG A 185 -30.29 -18.06 -14.04
CA ARG A 185 -31.03 -17.33 -15.09
C ARG A 185 -31.10 -18.10 -16.39
N PHE A 186 -30.00 -18.73 -16.80
CA PHE A 186 -30.00 -19.65 -17.95
C PHE A 186 -30.95 -20.83 -17.75
N LEU A 187 -30.97 -21.46 -16.59
CA LEU A 187 -31.90 -22.56 -16.30
C LEU A 187 -33.37 -22.11 -16.39
N GLU A 188 -33.69 -20.92 -15.90
CA GLU A 188 -35.03 -20.32 -16.02
C GLU A 188 -35.44 -20.15 -17.49
N VAL A 189 -34.57 -19.62 -18.34
CA VAL A 189 -34.84 -19.53 -19.79
C VAL A 189 -35.02 -20.91 -20.43
N CYS A 190 -34.34 -21.93 -19.91
CA CYS A 190 -34.54 -23.32 -20.33
C CYS A 190 -35.79 -23.98 -19.76
N GLY A 191 -36.60 -23.26 -18.96
CA GLY A 191 -37.84 -23.78 -18.34
C GLY A 191 -37.62 -24.53 -17.03
N VAL A 192 -36.46 -24.32 -16.36
CA VAL A 192 -36.18 -24.92 -15.05
C VAL A 192 -36.21 -23.87 -13.96
N ASP A 193 -37.26 -23.90 -13.15
CA ASP A 193 -37.42 -23.00 -11.98
C ASP A 193 -36.37 -23.25 -10.90
N ARG A 194 -36.03 -22.19 -10.13
CA ARG A 194 -35.03 -22.24 -9.03
C ARG A 194 -35.35 -23.23 -7.91
N THR A 195 -36.59 -23.64 -7.79
CA THR A 195 -37.06 -24.66 -6.81
C THR A 195 -36.76 -26.08 -7.27
N VAL A 196 -36.44 -26.32 -8.56
CA VAL A 196 -36.18 -27.66 -9.10
C VAL A 196 -34.78 -28.18 -8.76
N PRO A 197 -33.69 -27.38 -8.90
CA PRO A 197 -32.36 -27.85 -8.57
C PRO A 197 -32.18 -28.18 -7.08
N THR A 198 -31.18 -29.00 -6.79
CA THR A 198 -30.70 -29.20 -5.43
C THR A 198 -29.30 -28.56 -5.32
N TYR A 199 -29.03 -28.03 -4.15
CA TYR A 199 -27.83 -27.27 -3.85
C TYR A 199 -27.00 -28.02 -2.82
N ARG A 200 -25.67 -27.92 -2.91
CA ARG A 200 -24.77 -28.52 -1.93
C ARG A 200 -23.49 -27.69 -1.82
N VAL A 201 -23.17 -27.28 -0.61
CA VAL A 201 -21.91 -26.60 -0.34
C VAL A 201 -20.77 -27.61 -0.27
N SER A 202 -19.67 -27.33 -0.97
CA SER A 202 -18.42 -28.05 -0.87
C SER A 202 -17.38 -27.16 -0.22
N ILE A 203 -17.10 -27.40 1.05
CA ILE A 203 -16.35 -26.49 1.91
C ILE A 203 -15.30 -27.24 2.72
N HIS A 204 -14.35 -26.50 3.26
CA HIS A 204 -13.31 -27.07 4.12
C HIS A 204 -13.87 -27.39 5.51
N GLU A 205 -13.40 -28.47 6.14
CA GLU A 205 -13.82 -28.89 7.48
C GLU A 205 -13.59 -27.86 8.58
N THR A 206 -12.75 -26.84 8.33
CA THR A 206 -12.47 -25.73 9.26
C THR A 206 -13.50 -24.61 9.23
N ALA A 207 -14.44 -24.62 8.30
CA ALA A 207 -15.48 -23.62 8.14
C ALA A 207 -16.87 -24.20 8.44
N ASP A 208 -17.79 -23.35 8.86
CA ASP A 208 -19.16 -23.77 9.17
C ASP A 208 -19.98 -23.98 7.89
N PRO A 209 -20.41 -25.22 7.59
CA PRO A 209 -21.18 -25.51 6.38
C PRO A 209 -22.61 -24.98 6.42
N GLU A 210 -23.23 -24.83 7.60
CA GLU A 210 -24.58 -24.32 7.74
C GLU A 210 -24.64 -22.82 7.47
N VAL A 211 -23.73 -22.07 8.07
CA VAL A 211 -23.55 -20.62 7.80
C VAL A 211 -23.27 -20.38 6.32
N ALA A 212 -22.46 -21.21 5.69
CA ALA A 212 -22.18 -21.09 4.26
C ALA A 212 -23.41 -21.40 3.41
N ALA A 213 -24.21 -22.41 3.77
CA ALA A 213 -25.42 -22.77 3.04
C ALA A 213 -26.50 -21.69 3.17
N GLU A 214 -26.67 -21.10 4.34
CA GLU A 214 -27.58 -19.97 4.55
C GLU A 214 -27.15 -18.75 3.71
N TRP A 215 -25.86 -18.44 3.70
CA TRP A 215 -25.33 -17.36 2.89
C TRP A 215 -25.60 -17.58 1.38
N TRP A 216 -25.33 -18.79 0.86
CA TRP A 216 -25.57 -19.12 -0.54
C TRP A 216 -27.07 -19.07 -0.89
N ALA A 217 -27.94 -19.52 0.01
CA ALA A 217 -29.39 -19.47 -0.20
C ALA A 217 -29.89 -18.02 -0.29
N ALA A 218 -29.43 -17.16 0.60
CA ALA A 218 -29.78 -15.73 0.61
C ALA A 218 -29.20 -15.00 -0.61
N GLU A 219 -27.94 -15.22 -0.93
CA GLU A 219 -27.24 -14.56 -2.04
C GLU A 219 -27.88 -14.85 -3.41
N LEU A 220 -28.31 -16.09 -3.63
CA LEU A 220 -28.90 -16.52 -4.90
C LEU A 220 -30.44 -16.48 -4.92
N GLY A 221 -31.07 -16.18 -3.80
CA GLY A 221 -32.56 -16.19 -3.69
C GLY A 221 -33.12 -17.58 -3.98
N VAL A 222 -32.51 -18.65 -3.45
CA VAL A 222 -32.93 -20.04 -3.64
C VAL A 222 -33.41 -20.66 -2.31
N PRO A 223 -34.34 -21.64 -2.36
CA PRO A 223 -34.92 -22.21 -1.13
C PRO A 223 -33.86 -22.97 -0.31
N ARG A 224 -33.73 -22.64 0.99
CA ARG A 224 -32.76 -23.29 1.89
C ARG A 224 -33.03 -24.80 2.06
N GLU A 225 -34.24 -25.20 2.04
CA GLU A 225 -34.69 -26.59 2.13
C GLU A 225 -34.24 -27.47 0.93
N ARG A 226 -33.84 -26.85 -0.16
CA ARG A 226 -33.24 -27.55 -1.32
C ARG A 226 -31.79 -27.85 -1.14
N PHE A 227 -31.14 -27.35 -0.09
CA PHE A 227 -29.76 -27.68 0.21
C PHE A 227 -29.63 -29.07 0.80
N ARG A 228 -28.69 -29.83 0.26
CA ARG A 228 -28.28 -31.15 0.73
C ARG A 228 -27.12 -31.01 1.71
N ARG A 229 -26.83 -32.10 2.44
CA ARG A 229 -25.67 -32.17 3.34
C ARG A 229 -24.40 -31.73 2.61
N ALA A 230 -23.63 -30.84 3.23
CA ALA A 230 -22.39 -30.31 2.68
C ALA A 230 -21.33 -31.42 2.49
N THR A 231 -20.46 -31.21 1.50
CA THR A 231 -19.27 -32.04 1.31
C THR A 231 -18.11 -31.35 2.01
N LEU A 232 -17.56 -31.99 3.03
CA LEU A 232 -16.41 -31.48 3.76
C LEU A 232 -15.11 -31.96 3.10
N LYS A 233 -14.25 -31.01 2.73
CA LYS A 233 -12.90 -31.29 2.20
C LYS A 233 -11.92 -31.30 3.36
N LYS A 234 -11.11 -32.36 3.48
CA LYS A 234 -10.07 -32.48 4.49
C LYS A 234 -8.95 -31.48 4.27
N HIS A 235 -8.41 -30.96 5.35
CA HIS A 235 -7.26 -30.06 5.31
C HIS A 235 -6.01 -30.81 4.82
N ARG A 236 -5.32 -30.23 3.84
CA ARG A 236 -3.95 -30.64 3.47
C ARG A 236 -3.00 -29.55 3.94
N SER A 237 -2.13 -29.88 4.89
CA SER A 237 -1.18 -28.95 5.54
C SER A 237 -0.17 -28.29 4.59
N SER A 238 -0.03 -28.78 3.35
CA SER A 238 0.90 -28.25 2.34
C SER A 238 0.40 -27.04 1.56
N THR A 239 -0.85 -26.60 1.76
CA THR A 239 -1.41 -25.46 1.03
C THR A 239 -1.54 -24.24 1.95
N VAL A 240 -0.73 -23.19 1.67
CA VAL A 240 -0.90 -21.87 2.29
C VAL A 240 -2.11 -21.20 1.65
N ARG A 241 -3.28 -21.30 2.30
CA ARG A 241 -4.50 -20.63 1.83
C ARG A 241 -4.57 -19.21 2.38
N ARG A 242 -4.76 -18.25 1.48
CA ARG A 242 -4.97 -16.83 1.84
C ARG A 242 -6.44 -16.51 2.17
N ASN A 243 -7.38 -17.31 1.65
CA ASN A 243 -8.81 -17.19 1.94
C ASN A 243 -9.20 -18.18 3.05
N ALA A 244 -8.88 -17.82 4.28
CA ALA A 244 -9.34 -18.51 5.48
C ALA A 244 -9.97 -17.45 6.38
N GLY A 245 -11.20 -17.67 6.84
CA GLY A 245 -11.93 -16.75 7.70
C GLY A 245 -13.42 -16.73 7.36
N ASP A 246 -14.16 -15.81 7.97
CA ASP A 246 -15.63 -15.69 7.87
C ASP A 246 -16.14 -15.37 6.45
N GLU A 247 -15.27 -14.89 5.56
CA GLU A 247 -15.60 -14.63 4.15
C GLU A 247 -15.58 -15.89 3.28
N TYR A 248 -14.99 -17.00 3.74
CA TYR A 248 -14.88 -18.23 2.96
C TYR A 248 -16.17 -19.02 2.97
N LYS A 249 -16.93 -19.03 1.87
CA LYS A 249 -18.22 -19.74 1.71
C LYS A 249 -18.10 -21.04 0.91
N GLY A 250 -16.90 -21.48 0.57
CA GLY A 250 -16.66 -22.69 -0.22
C GLY A 250 -17.13 -22.57 -1.68
N CYS A 251 -17.33 -23.73 -2.32
CA CYS A 251 -17.95 -23.79 -3.64
C CYS A 251 -19.39 -24.28 -3.51
N LEU A 252 -20.29 -23.71 -4.28
CA LEU A 252 -21.65 -24.23 -4.42
C LEU A 252 -21.69 -25.24 -5.58
N VAL A 253 -22.40 -26.31 -5.38
CA VAL A 253 -22.75 -27.30 -6.38
C VAL A 253 -24.24 -27.21 -6.65
N ILE A 254 -24.62 -26.84 -7.86
CA ILE A 254 -26.01 -26.89 -8.36
C ILE A 254 -26.16 -28.19 -9.11
N ASN A 255 -27.11 -29.03 -8.71
CA ASN A 255 -27.44 -30.28 -9.40
C ASN A 255 -28.89 -30.24 -9.87
N VAL A 256 -29.11 -30.41 -11.17
CA VAL A 256 -30.44 -30.38 -11.79
C VAL A 256 -30.92 -31.83 -11.98
N PRO A 257 -31.93 -32.28 -11.23
CA PRO A 257 -32.46 -33.65 -11.38
C PRO A 257 -33.13 -33.83 -12.73
N ARG A 258 -33.10 -35.07 -13.27
CA ARG A 258 -33.71 -35.45 -14.55
C ARG A 258 -33.34 -34.55 -15.72
N SER A 259 -32.10 -34.09 -15.80
CA SER A 259 -31.63 -33.06 -16.73
C SER A 259 -30.95 -33.63 -17.99
N ARG A 260 -31.13 -34.93 -18.31
CA ARG A 260 -30.49 -35.58 -19.45
C ARG A 260 -30.76 -34.86 -20.78
N GLU A 261 -32.01 -34.58 -21.07
CA GLU A 261 -32.38 -33.89 -22.31
C GLU A 261 -31.82 -32.46 -22.37
N LEU A 262 -31.89 -31.73 -21.27
CA LEU A 262 -31.29 -30.41 -21.19
C LEU A 262 -29.76 -30.45 -21.34
N TYR A 263 -29.11 -31.47 -20.81
CA TYR A 263 -27.69 -31.70 -21.01
C TYR A 263 -27.36 -31.86 -22.52
N TRP A 264 -28.09 -32.67 -23.25
CA TRP A 264 -27.90 -32.84 -24.69
C TRP A 264 -28.20 -31.55 -25.48
N ARG A 265 -29.20 -30.77 -25.06
CA ARG A 265 -29.48 -29.47 -25.67
C ARG A 265 -28.29 -28.52 -25.48
N ILE A 266 -27.64 -28.49 -24.34
CA ILE A 266 -26.44 -27.69 -24.07
C ILE A 266 -25.28 -28.16 -24.97
N GLU A 267 -25.07 -29.47 -25.08
CA GLU A 267 -24.06 -29.99 -26.02
C GLU A 267 -24.31 -29.53 -27.46
N GLY A 268 -25.55 -29.54 -27.90
CA GLY A 268 -25.94 -29.01 -29.21
C GLY A 268 -25.67 -27.51 -29.37
N MET A 269 -26.01 -26.69 -28.35
CA MET A 269 -25.71 -25.26 -28.34
C MET A 269 -24.21 -24.98 -28.45
N ILE A 270 -23.39 -25.72 -27.70
CA ILE A 270 -21.92 -25.56 -27.73
C ILE A 270 -21.35 -26.01 -29.09
N ALA A 271 -21.83 -27.11 -29.66
CA ALA A 271 -21.39 -27.54 -30.99
C ALA A 271 -21.67 -26.49 -32.05
N GLU A 272 -22.85 -25.86 -32.00
CA GLU A 272 -23.22 -24.78 -32.91
C GLU A 272 -22.40 -23.52 -32.73
N LEU A 273 -22.13 -23.12 -31.49
CA LEU A 273 -21.24 -21.99 -31.19
C LEU A 273 -19.83 -22.19 -31.73
N PHE A 274 -19.29 -23.40 -31.62
CA PHE A 274 -17.98 -23.72 -32.15
C PHE A 274 -17.96 -23.76 -33.70
N ARG A 275 -19.01 -24.31 -34.33
CA ARG A 275 -19.16 -24.31 -35.78
C ARG A 275 -19.22 -22.88 -36.34
N SER A 276 -20.07 -22.04 -35.75
CA SER A 276 -20.23 -20.64 -36.14
C SER A 276 -18.94 -19.83 -36.00
N ALA A 277 -18.19 -20.06 -34.93
CA ALA A 277 -16.90 -19.40 -34.72
C ALA A 277 -15.85 -19.83 -35.76
N ALA A 278 -15.82 -21.12 -36.13
CA ALA A 278 -14.87 -21.65 -37.13
C ALA A 278 -15.14 -21.10 -38.53
N GLU A 279 -16.40 -20.93 -38.94
CA GLU A 279 -16.78 -20.40 -40.24
C GLU A 279 -16.29 -18.96 -40.48
N HIS A 280 -16.30 -18.12 -39.44
CA HIS A 280 -15.75 -16.77 -39.51
C HIS A 280 -14.23 -16.74 -39.70
N THR A 281 -13.52 -17.76 -39.24
CA THR A 281 -12.05 -17.84 -39.36
C THR A 281 -11.63 -18.27 -40.76
N SER A 282 -12.48 -18.98 -41.51
CA SER A 282 -12.19 -19.44 -42.87
C SER A 282 -12.52 -18.40 -43.97
N ALA A 283 -13.15 -17.29 -43.60
CA ALA A 283 -13.58 -16.22 -44.48
C ALA A 283 -12.64 -14.99 -44.49
N VAL A 284 -11.55 -15.01 -43.73
CA VAL A 284 -10.46 -14.02 -43.67
C VAL A 284 -9.20 -14.64 -44.25
#